data_48a8d40e99daaf4064f5706ed6556665
#
_entry.id   48a8d40e99daaf4064f5706ed6556665
#
_cell.length_a   1.000
_cell.length_b   1.000
_cell.length_c   1.000
_cell.angle_alpha   90.00
_cell.angle_beta   90.00
_cell.angle_gamma   90.00
#
_symmetry.space_group_name_H-M   'P 1'
#
loop_
_entity.id
_entity.type
_entity.pdbx_description
1 polymer ?
#
loop_
_entity_poly.entity_id
_entity_poly.type
_entity_poly.pdbx_seq_one_letter_code
_entity_poly.pdbx_strand_id
1 'polypeptide(L)'
;MPDAGPGALIDLFVGAIKLDRETYRRVAGRPESTRLCIAIVLLSGLAHGAVLTMRWGPAGGPIVGIASAFASLGLSSLLVWLIGVVLLRYPSGFGSIVRPLAIAAAPALFNLVGALTLVRPVVLVVSAWLLAAFLVAVRAALDCGRLVALGVTLATWAVELSMYYYALRD
;
A
#
# COMPACT_ATOMS: atom_id res chain seq x y z
N MET A 1 -16.21 13.32 -18.95
CA MET A 1 -15.03 12.98 -18.13
C MET A 1 -15.03 13.94 -16.95
N PRO A 2 -15.30 13.52 -15.71
CA PRO A 2 -15.06 14.38 -14.57
C PRO A 2 -13.54 14.45 -14.39
N ASP A 3 -13.07 15.67 -14.36
CA ASP A 3 -11.69 16.10 -14.41
C ASP A 3 -10.76 15.32 -13.46
N ALA A 4 -9.67 14.80 -14.04
CA ALA A 4 -8.50 14.36 -13.27
C ALA A 4 -7.77 15.59 -12.68
N GLY A 5 -8.54 16.50 -12.11
CA GLY A 5 -8.04 17.69 -11.46
C GLY A 5 -7.38 17.38 -10.10
N PRO A 6 -6.59 18.31 -9.55
CA PRO A 6 -5.96 18.14 -8.24
C PRO A 6 -6.97 17.80 -7.12
N GLY A 7 -8.23 18.19 -7.25
CA GLY A 7 -9.31 17.81 -6.33
C GLY A 7 -9.55 16.31 -6.25
N ALA A 8 -9.51 15.61 -7.37
CA ALA A 8 -9.74 14.14 -7.39
C ALA A 8 -8.62 13.37 -6.66
N LEU A 9 -7.37 13.87 -6.71
CA LEU A 9 -6.25 13.32 -5.95
C LEU A 9 -6.45 13.49 -4.46
N ILE A 10 -6.87 14.67 -4.04
CA ILE A 10 -7.12 14.99 -2.63
C ILE A 10 -8.25 14.13 -2.10
N ASP A 11 -9.35 13.98 -2.83
CA ASP A 11 -10.49 13.17 -2.42
C ASP A 11 -10.12 11.69 -2.27
N LEU A 12 -9.34 11.15 -3.22
CA LEU A 12 -8.83 9.78 -3.12
C LEU A 12 -7.88 9.60 -1.94
N PHE A 13 -6.99 10.56 -1.72
CA PHE A 13 -6.04 10.53 -0.60
C PHE A 13 -6.77 10.58 0.74
N VAL A 14 -7.72 11.51 0.88
CA VAL A 14 -8.53 11.64 2.10
C VAL A 14 -9.38 10.38 2.34
N GLY A 15 -9.99 9.83 1.30
CA GLY A 15 -10.75 8.58 1.38
C GLY A 15 -9.87 7.38 1.78
N ALA A 16 -8.65 7.30 1.23
CA ALA A 16 -7.68 6.27 1.58
C ALA A 16 -7.24 6.36 3.06
N ILE A 17 -6.94 7.57 3.53
CA ILE A 17 -6.57 7.82 4.94
C ILE A 17 -7.74 7.50 5.88
N LYS A 18 -8.97 7.85 5.51
CA LYS A 18 -10.17 7.55 6.29
C LYS A 18 -10.58 6.08 6.25
N LEU A 19 -9.87 5.24 5.50
CA LEU A 19 -10.19 3.83 5.29
C LEU A 19 -11.60 3.62 4.70
N ASP A 20 -12.05 4.56 3.86
CA ASP A 20 -13.36 4.50 3.23
C ASP A 20 -13.42 3.41 2.16
N ARG A 21 -14.13 2.33 2.46
CA ARG A 21 -14.26 1.16 1.58
C ARG A 21 -14.79 1.52 0.19
N GLU A 22 -15.68 2.51 0.09
CA GLU A 22 -16.25 2.90 -1.20
C GLU A 22 -15.20 3.54 -2.10
N THR A 23 -14.30 4.34 -1.53
CA THR A 23 -13.14 4.90 -2.25
C THR A 23 -12.26 3.78 -2.81
N TYR A 24 -11.94 2.76 -2.00
CA TYR A 24 -11.14 1.61 -2.46
C TYR A 24 -11.85 0.80 -3.56
N ARG A 25 -13.16 0.57 -3.45
CA ARG A 25 -13.95 -0.12 -4.48
C ARG A 25 -14.01 0.67 -5.78
N ARG A 26 -14.21 1.97 -5.69
CA ARG A 26 -14.24 2.87 -6.85
C ARG A 26 -12.92 2.83 -7.62
N VAL A 27 -11.80 2.83 -6.91
CA VAL A 27 -10.46 2.75 -7.51
C VAL A 27 -10.20 1.36 -8.11
N ALA A 28 -10.63 0.29 -7.46
CA ALA A 28 -10.52 -1.07 -7.98
C ALA A 28 -11.18 -1.22 -9.37
N GLY A 29 -12.35 -0.61 -9.55
CA GLY A 29 -13.14 -0.69 -10.78
C GLY A 29 -12.74 0.29 -11.89
N ARG A 30 -11.85 1.27 -11.64
CA ARG A 30 -11.54 2.35 -12.59
C ARG A 30 -10.09 2.28 -13.08
N PRO A 31 -9.83 1.85 -14.33
CA PRO A 31 -8.49 1.86 -14.92
C PRO A 31 -7.82 3.24 -14.95
N GLU A 32 -8.61 4.31 -15.10
CA GLU A 32 -8.11 5.69 -15.12
C GLU A 32 -7.43 6.09 -13.81
N SER A 33 -7.78 5.45 -12.70
CA SER A 33 -7.17 5.70 -11.37
C SER A 33 -5.71 5.24 -11.28
N THR A 34 -5.22 4.47 -12.26
CA THR A 34 -3.85 3.91 -12.23
C THR A 34 -2.78 5.00 -12.10
N ARG A 35 -2.94 6.13 -12.79
CA ARG A 35 -1.99 7.26 -12.70
C ARG A 35 -1.91 7.82 -11.28
N LEU A 36 -3.06 7.97 -10.61
CA LEU A 36 -3.14 8.45 -9.24
C LEU A 36 -2.54 7.44 -8.27
N CYS A 37 -2.78 6.15 -8.49
CA CYS A 37 -2.19 5.06 -7.71
C CYS A 37 -0.65 5.10 -7.80
N ILE A 38 -0.10 5.27 -8.99
CA ILE A 38 1.35 5.39 -9.20
C ILE A 38 1.90 6.61 -8.45
N ALA A 39 1.21 7.76 -8.52
CA ALA A 39 1.63 8.96 -7.81
C ALA A 39 1.68 8.75 -6.29
N ILE A 40 0.68 8.08 -5.70
CA ILE A 40 0.66 7.77 -4.27
C ILE A 40 1.82 6.86 -3.88
N VAL A 41 2.09 5.81 -4.68
CA VAL A 41 3.21 4.89 -4.43
C VAL A 41 4.56 5.60 -4.53
N LEU A 42 4.74 6.46 -5.53
CA LEU A 42 5.95 7.27 -5.68
C LEU A 42 6.17 8.19 -4.47
N LEU A 43 5.12 8.91 -4.06
CA LEU A 43 5.20 9.80 -2.89
C LEU A 43 5.49 9.02 -1.60
N SER A 44 4.82 7.87 -1.42
CA SER A 44 5.05 6.99 -0.27
C SER A 44 6.48 6.42 -0.27
N GLY A 45 6.98 6.04 -1.45
CA GLY A 45 8.36 5.59 -1.63
C GLY A 45 9.38 6.69 -1.32
N LEU A 46 9.12 7.93 -1.76
CA LEU A 46 9.95 9.08 -1.43
C LEU A 46 9.95 9.37 0.08
N ALA A 47 8.79 9.33 0.72
CA ALA A 47 8.66 9.53 2.16
C ALA A 47 9.45 8.46 2.95
N HIS A 48 9.34 7.20 2.53
CA HIS A 48 10.12 6.11 3.10
C HIS A 48 11.61 6.28 2.82
N GLY A 49 11.96 6.66 1.59
CA GLY A 49 13.34 6.94 1.17
C GLY A 49 14.02 8.05 1.97
N ALA A 50 13.26 9.07 2.39
CA ALA A 50 13.77 10.12 3.27
C ALA A 50 14.27 9.56 4.61
N VAL A 51 13.60 8.55 5.17
CA VAL A 51 14.06 7.84 6.37
C VAL A 51 15.36 7.07 6.10
N LEU A 52 15.50 6.52 4.91
CA LEU A 52 16.64 5.71 4.50
C LEU A 52 17.87 6.55 4.12
N THR A 53 17.75 7.87 3.99
CA THR A 53 18.89 8.74 3.61
C THR A 53 20.05 8.66 4.60
N MET A 54 19.77 8.43 5.88
CA MET A 54 20.81 8.25 6.91
C MET A 54 21.70 7.03 6.63
N ARG A 55 21.16 5.99 5.98
CA ARG A 55 21.87 4.74 5.68
C ARG A 55 22.47 4.73 4.27
N TRP A 56 21.75 5.28 3.30
CA TRP A 56 22.05 5.15 1.87
C TRP A 56 22.49 6.48 1.20
N GLY A 57 22.60 7.54 2.00
CA GLY A 57 22.91 8.88 1.51
C GLY A 57 21.75 9.60 0.84
N PRO A 58 21.91 10.90 0.53
CA PRO A 58 20.81 11.74 0.05
C PRO A 58 20.25 11.35 -1.33
N ALA A 59 21.05 10.74 -2.20
CA ALA A 59 20.59 10.23 -3.48
C ALA A 59 20.11 8.76 -3.39
N GLY A 60 20.81 7.92 -2.63
CA GLY A 60 20.51 6.50 -2.49
C GLY A 60 19.20 6.24 -1.76
N GLY A 61 18.94 6.97 -0.68
CA GLY A 61 17.71 6.80 0.12
C GLY A 61 16.42 6.88 -0.69
N PRO A 62 16.15 7.96 -1.44
CA PRO A 62 14.97 8.08 -2.29
C PRO A 62 14.84 6.99 -3.34
N ILE A 63 15.96 6.61 -4.00
CA ILE A 63 15.97 5.54 -5.02
C ILE A 63 15.56 4.22 -4.39
N VAL A 64 16.18 3.83 -3.29
CA VAL A 64 15.87 2.60 -2.55
C VAL A 64 14.44 2.63 -2.03
N GLY A 65 13.98 3.78 -1.51
CA GLY A 65 12.62 3.94 -1.01
C GLY A 65 11.55 3.75 -2.09
N ILE A 66 11.75 4.35 -3.27
CA ILE A 66 10.84 4.17 -4.42
C ILE A 66 10.88 2.71 -4.90
N ALA A 67 12.07 2.15 -5.10
CA ALA A 67 12.22 0.78 -5.58
C ALA A 67 11.56 -0.22 -4.62
N SER A 68 11.76 -0.07 -3.30
CA SER A 68 11.14 -0.91 -2.29
C SER A 68 9.63 -0.77 -2.24
N ALA A 69 9.08 0.43 -2.42
CA ALA A 69 7.63 0.66 -2.45
C ALA A 69 6.96 -0.07 -3.63
N PHE A 70 7.56 0.01 -4.83
CA PHE A 70 7.04 -0.72 -6.01
C PHE A 70 7.24 -2.23 -5.88
N ALA A 71 8.38 -2.69 -5.35
CA ALA A 71 8.64 -4.11 -5.11
C ALA A 71 7.63 -4.69 -4.11
N SER A 72 7.39 -4.01 -2.99
CA SER A 72 6.40 -4.41 -1.98
C SER A 72 4.99 -4.42 -2.57
N LEU A 73 4.58 -3.37 -3.31
CA LEU A 73 3.27 -3.35 -3.98
C LEU A 73 3.12 -4.52 -4.96
N GLY A 74 4.14 -4.81 -5.76
CA GLY A 74 4.14 -5.92 -6.71
C GLY A 74 4.01 -7.27 -6.01
N LEU A 75 4.82 -7.50 -4.99
CA LEU A 75 4.80 -8.72 -4.19
C LEU A 75 3.46 -8.91 -3.46
N SER A 76 2.99 -7.88 -2.74
CA SER A 76 1.71 -7.92 -2.04
C SER A 76 0.55 -8.19 -3.00
N SER A 77 0.54 -7.51 -4.16
CA SER A 77 -0.50 -7.71 -5.17
C SER A 77 -0.49 -9.12 -5.74
N LEU A 78 0.70 -9.68 -5.99
CA LEU A 78 0.87 -11.04 -6.46
C LEU A 78 0.37 -12.06 -5.42
N LEU A 79 0.74 -11.87 -4.15
CA LEU A 79 0.32 -12.76 -3.05
C LEU A 79 -1.20 -12.69 -2.84
N VAL A 80 -1.78 -11.48 -2.82
CA VAL A 80 -3.24 -11.31 -2.70
C VAL A 80 -3.96 -11.95 -3.90
N TRP A 81 -3.42 -11.81 -5.12
CA TRP A 81 -3.96 -12.45 -6.31
C TRP A 81 -3.86 -13.98 -6.23
N LEU A 82 -2.69 -14.50 -5.84
CA LEU A 82 -2.48 -15.94 -5.71
C LEU A 82 -3.40 -16.57 -4.66
N ILE A 83 -3.48 -15.97 -3.48
CA ILE A 83 -4.33 -16.47 -2.39
C ILE A 83 -5.80 -16.23 -2.70
N GLY A 84 -6.17 -14.99 -3.09
CA GLY A 84 -7.57 -14.61 -3.28
C GLY A 84 -8.20 -15.18 -4.53
N VAL A 85 -7.50 -15.12 -5.67
CA VAL A 85 -8.06 -15.53 -6.97
C VAL A 85 -7.76 -16.99 -7.28
N VAL A 86 -6.52 -17.42 -7.14
CA VAL A 86 -6.12 -18.78 -7.52
C VAL A 86 -6.57 -19.80 -6.46
N LEU A 87 -6.30 -19.54 -5.20
CA LEU A 87 -6.61 -20.48 -4.11
C LEU A 87 -8.07 -20.40 -3.66
N LEU A 88 -8.56 -19.19 -3.37
CA LEU A 88 -9.93 -18.97 -2.85
C LEU A 88 -10.96 -18.75 -3.96
N ARG A 89 -10.54 -18.64 -5.23
CA ARG A 89 -11.39 -18.52 -6.43
C ARG A 89 -12.33 -17.30 -6.46
N TYR A 90 -11.90 -16.18 -5.87
CA TYR A 90 -12.64 -14.91 -6.00
C TYR A 90 -12.49 -14.36 -7.43
N PRO A 91 -13.57 -13.90 -8.07
CA PRO A 91 -13.52 -13.40 -9.45
C PRO A 91 -12.97 -11.96 -9.50
N SER A 92 -11.66 -11.80 -9.37
CA SER A 92 -11.01 -10.48 -9.40
C SER A 92 -9.84 -10.47 -10.39
N GLY A 93 -9.75 -9.40 -11.18
CA GLY A 93 -8.61 -9.19 -12.08
C GLY A 93 -7.40 -8.64 -11.33
N PHE A 94 -6.19 -8.91 -11.82
CA PHE A 94 -4.96 -8.42 -11.19
C PHE A 94 -4.95 -6.89 -11.02
N GLY A 95 -5.39 -6.14 -12.04
CA GLY A 95 -5.47 -4.67 -11.97
C GLY A 95 -6.44 -4.14 -10.91
N SER A 96 -7.54 -4.86 -10.63
CA SER A 96 -8.48 -4.49 -9.57
C SER A 96 -7.95 -4.79 -8.16
N ILE A 97 -6.85 -5.54 -8.06
CA ILE A 97 -6.13 -5.78 -6.80
C ILE A 97 -5.02 -4.75 -6.61
N VAL A 98 -4.20 -4.50 -7.65
CA VAL A 98 -3.05 -3.58 -7.57
C VAL A 98 -3.49 -2.16 -7.19
N ARG A 99 -4.56 -1.64 -7.79
CA ARG A 99 -4.99 -0.24 -7.57
C ARG A 99 -5.40 0.06 -6.14
N PRO A 100 -6.31 -0.68 -5.49
CA PRO A 100 -6.64 -0.42 -4.09
C PRO A 100 -5.45 -0.67 -3.14
N LEU A 101 -4.57 -1.63 -3.42
CA LEU A 101 -3.35 -1.83 -2.65
C LEU A 101 -2.38 -0.65 -2.80
N ALA A 102 -2.30 -0.05 -3.97
CA ALA A 102 -1.48 1.15 -4.20
C ALA A 102 -1.96 2.35 -3.36
N ILE A 103 -3.28 2.60 -3.27
CA ILE A 103 -3.79 3.68 -2.42
C ILE A 103 -3.71 3.35 -0.93
N ALA A 104 -3.64 2.07 -0.55
CA ALA A 104 -3.40 1.65 0.83
C ALA A 104 -2.01 2.05 1.33
N ALA A 105 -1.08 2.43 0.45
CA ALA A 105 0.21 3.01 0.82
C ALA A 105 0.12 4.48 1.28
N ALA A 106 -1.01 5.17 1.11
CA ALA A 106 -1.16 6.57 1.47
C ALA A 106 -0.77 6.92 2.92
N PRO A 107 -1.10 6.11 3.96
CA PRO A 107 -0.65 6.37 5.32
C PRO A 107 0.88 6.34 5.48
N ALA A 108 1.64 5.68 4.58
CA ALA A 108 3.10 5.66 4.65
C ALA A 108 3.74 7.06 4.49
N LEU A 109 3.03 8.04 3.94
CA LEU A 109 3.48 9.44 3.88
C LEU A 109 3.74 10.01 5.27
N PHE A 110 3.02 9.55 6.30
CA PHE A 110 3.22 9.97 7.68
C PHE A 110 4.53 9.44 8.30
N ASN A 111 5.21 8.48 7.66
CA ASN A 111 6.56 8.07 8.07
C ASN A 111 7.55 9.22 7.97
N LEU A 112 7.31 10.21 7.09
CA LEU A 112 8.14 11.42 7.00
C LEU A 112 8.08 12.21 8.32
N VAL A 113 6.93 12.29 8.97
CA VAL A 113 6.77 12.93 10.29
C VAL A 113 7.54 12.15 11.34
N GLY A 114 7.45 10.81 11.32
CA GLY A 114 8.21 9.93 12.21
C GLY A 114 9.73 10.08 12.05
N ALA A 115 10.20 10.24 10.81
CA ALA A 115 11.62 10.48 10.52
C ALA A 115 12.12 11.82 11.08
N LEU A 116 11.31 12.89 10.95
CA LEU A 116 11.66 14.22 11.43
C LEU A 116 11.64 14.32 12.96
N THR A 117 10.78 13.56 13.63
CA THR A 117 10.57 13.65 15.07
C THR A 117 11.32 12.59 15.88
N LEU A 118 11.92 11.59 15.22
CA LEU A 118 12.58 10.42 15.86
C LEU A 118 11.69 9.70 16.89
N VAL A 119 10.38 9.85 16.82
CA VAL A 119 9.42 9.33 17.80
C VAL A 119 8.98 7.91 17.39
N ARG A 120 9.54 6.90 18.04
CA ARG A 120 9.19 5.48 17.82
C ARG A 120 7.69 5.16 17.83
N PRO A 121 6.84 5.74 18.71
CA PRO A 121 5.40 5.51 18.69
C PRO A 121 4.71 5.87 17.37
N VAL A 122 5.20 6.88 16.63
CA VAL A 122 4.63 7.27 15.33
C VAL A 122 4.74 6.13 14.33
N VAL A 123 5.87 5.43 14.30
CA VAL A 123 6.10 4.29 13.39
C VAL A 123 5.09 3.17 13.69
N LEU A 124 4.83 2.87 14.96
CA LEU A 124 3.85 1.84 15.34
C LEU A 124 2.42 2.22 14.92
N VAL A 125 2.04 3.48 15.13
CA VAL A 125 0.70 3.98 14.72
C VAL A 125 0.55 3.91 13.21
N VAL A 126 1.56 4.37 12.45
CA VAL A 126 1.54 4.32 10.98
C VAL A 126 1.49 2.87 10.48
N SER A 127 2.24 1.95 11.11
CA SER A 127 2.23 0.53 10.74
C SER A 127 0.86 -0.12 10.98
N ALA A 128 0.24 0.17 12.12
CA ALA A 128 -1.12 -0.31 12.40
C ALA A 128 -2.14 0.26 11.40
N TRP A 129 -1.97 1.52 11.03
CA TRP A 129 -2.82 2.17 10.02
C TRP A 129 -2.63 1.58 8.63
N LEU A 130 -1.39 1.31 8.22
CA LEU A 130 -1.08 0.60 6.97
C LEU A 130 -1.72 -0.78 6.92
N LEU A 131 -1.68 -1.54 8.03
CA LEU A 131 -2.34 -2.83 8.14
C LEU A 131 -3.85 -2.71 7.95
N ALA A 132 -4.48 -1.72 8.59
CA ALA A 132 -5.91 -1.45 8.43
C ALA A 132 -6.26 -1.04 6.98
N ALA A 133 -5.44 -0.17 6.36
CA ALA A 133 -5.60 0.24 4.97
C ALA A 133 -5.48 -0.96 4.01
N PHE A 134 -4.51 -1.82 4.23
CA PHE A 134 -4.31 -3.04 3.47
C PHE A 134 -5.52 -3.98 3.58
N LEU A 135 -6.04 -4.18 4.79
CA LEU A 135 -7.24 -4.98 5.03
C LEU A 135 -8.45 -4.45 4.26
N VAL A 136 -8.67 -3.13 4.28
CA VAL A 136 -9.76 -2.49 3.54
C VAL A 136 -9.55 -2.65 2.03
N ALA A 137 -8.31 -2.50 1.54
CA ALA A 137 -7.94 -2.69 0.14
C ALA A 137 -8.23 -4.13 -0.34
N VAL A 138 -7.80 -5.14 0.42
CA VAL A 138 -8.08 -6.56 0.11
C VAL A 138 -9.59 -6.83 0.07
N ARG A 139 -10.35 -6.31 1.03
CA ARG A 139 -11.82 -6.44 1.04
C ARG A 139 -12.47 -5.79 -0.17
N ALA A 140 -11.98 -4.64 -0.58
CA ALA A 140 -12.50 -3.93 -1.75
C ALA A 140 -12.12 -4.62 -3.07
N ALA A 141 -10.89 -5.16 -3.15
CA ALA A 141 -10.36 -5.83 -4.33
C ALA A 141 -11.03 -7.18 -4.60
N LEU A 142 -11.24 -7.99 -3.55
CA LEU A 142 -11.81 -9.33 -3.67
C LEU A 142 -13.33 -9.36 -3.44
N ASP A 143 -13.92 -8.25 -3.03
CA ASP A 143 -15.33 -8.16 -2.58
C ASP A 143 -15.73 -9.26 -1.58
N CYS A 144 -14.83 -9.56 -0.64
CA CYS A 144 -14.95 -10.65 0.31
C CYS A 144 -15.36 -10.19 1.72
N GLY A 145 -15.71 -11.16 2.57
CA GLY A 145 -16.03 -10.91 3.99
C GLY A 145 -14.80 -10.49 4.79
N ARG A 146 -15.04 -9.87 5.97
CA ARG A 146 -13.95 -9.35 6.84
C ARG A 146 -12.96 -10.43 7.27
N LEU A 147 -13.43 -11.62 7.62
CA LEU A 147 -12.59 -12.72 8.09
C LEU A 147 -11.67 -13.25 6.98
N VAL A 148 -12.20 -13.38 5.75
CA VAL A 148 -11.40 -13.81 4.59
C VAL A 148 -10.33 -12.78 4.28
N ALA A 149 -10.70 -11.48 4.23
CA ALA A 149 -9.73 -10.41 4.00
C ALA A 149 -8.65 -10.38 5.07
N LEU A 150 -9.01 -10.58 6.34
CA LEU A 150 -8.05 -10.66 7.44
C LEU A 150 -7.08 -11.83 7.24
N GLY A 151 -7.59 -13.01 6.90
CA GLY A 151 -6.76 -14.19 6.62
C GLY A 151 -5.78 -13.95 5.47
N VAL A 152 -6.27 -13.38 4.33
CA VAL A 152 -5.42 -13.04 3.18
C VAL A 152 -4.37 -12.00 3.57
N THR A 153 -4.76 -10.95 4.30
CA THR A 153 -3.85 -9.90 4.76
C THR A 153 -2.75 -10.46 5.66
N LEU A 154 -3.11 -11.25 6.65
CA LEU A 154 -2.14 -11.84 7.59
C LEU A 154 -1.20 -12.83 6.88
N ALA A 155 -1.73 -13.64 5.96
CA ALA A 155 -0.91 -14.56 5.17
C ALA A 155 0.11 -13.80 4.28
N THR A 156 -0.33 -12.73 3.61
CA THR A 156 0.53 -11.87 2.80
C THR A 156 1.64 -11.25 3.65
N TRP A 157 1.29 -10.63 4.77
CA TRP A 157 2.25 -10.02 5.69
C TRP A 157 3.20 -11.02 6.33
N ALA A 158 2.74 -12.22 6.67
CA ALA A 158 3.61 -13.27 7.19
C ALA A 158 4.70 -13.66 6.19
N VAL A 159 4.35 -13.78 4.91
CA VAL A 159 5.30 -14.05 3.83
C VAL A 159 6.30 -12.90 3.68
N GLU A 160 5.82 -11.65 3.63
CA GLU A 160 6.69 -10.48 3.49
C GLU A 160 7.65 -10.34 4.68
N LEU A 161 7.17 -10.51 5.92
CA LEU A 161 8.01 -10.48 7.11
C LEU A 161 9.04 -11.59 7.12
N SER A 162 8.67 -12.80 6.67
CA SER A 162 9.61 -13.92 6.55
C SER A 162 10.72 -13.60 5.55
N MET A 163 10.36 -13.08 4.38
CA MET A 163 11.35 -12.67 3.37
C MET A 163 12.28 -11.58 3.90
N TYR A 164 11.73 -10.58 4.60
CA TYR A 164 12.51 -9.52 5.22
C TYR A 164 13.48 -10.05 6.30
N TYR A 165 13.00 -10.97 7.13
CA TYR A 165 13.84 -11.60 8.15
C TYR A 165 15.02 -12.37 7.56
N TYR A 166 14.78 -13.14 6.49
CA TYR A 166 15.85 -13.88 5.82
C TYR A 166 16.84 -12.95 5.10
N ALA A 167 16.35 -11.87 4.46
CA ALA A 167 17.20 -10.91 3.78
C ALA A 167 18.10 -10.07 4.72
N LEU A 168 17.75 -9.99 6.02
CA LEU A 168 18.57 -9.27 7.01
C LEU A 168 19.55 -10.18 7.75
N ARG A 169 19.43 -11.49 7.60
CA ARG A 169 20.24 -12.46 8.33
C ARG A 169 21.61 -12.70 7.67
N ASP A 170 21.70 -12.46 6.36
CA ASP A 170 22.94 -12.56 5.55
C ASP A 170 23.61 -11.18 5.45
#